data_5cb40e81cfeecfc51f64f3a910877eaa
#
_entry.id   5cb40e81cfeecfc51f64f3a910877eaa
#
_cell.length_a   1.000
_cell.length_b   1.000
_cell.length_c   1.000
_cell.angle_alpha   90.00
_cell.angle_beta   90.00
_cell.angle_gamma   90.00
#
_symmetry.space_group_name_H-M   'P 1'
#
loop_
_entity.id
_entity.type
_entity.pdbx_description
1 polymer ?
#
loop_
_entity_poly.entity_id
_entity_poly.type
_entity_poly.pdbx_seq_one_letter_code
_entity_poly.pdbx_strand_id
1 'polypeptide(L)'
;ARASRALLYWCRALEMDGIGEKLVDQLLEQGLVAGLEDLYALTMEQLTSLERMGETSAGNVLSQVESSRTMPLGRFLHALGLPGIGPELATAMAQHFGEASSVLPWVERALAQPGEPAFGPINDDRGKPHAQPEAIRDLCTMDGVGVVVAQAFRDGLNSRRSTVEALLQ
;
A
#
# COMPACT_ATOMS: atom_id res chain seq x y z
N ALA A 1 3.39 12.35 -11.80
CA ALA A 1 1.99 11.99 -11.93
C ALA A 1 1.63 10.76 -11.11
N ARG A 2 2.37 9.64 -11.22
CA ARG A 2 2.10 8.43 -10.42
C ARG A 2 2.34 8.63 -8.94
N ALA A 3 3.48 9.23 -8.60
CA ALA A 3 3.83 9.50 -7.21
C ALA A 3 2.84 10.47 -6.58
N SER A 4 2.42 11.49 -7.31
CA SER A 4 1.43 12.46 -6.85
C SER A 4 0.09 11.78 -6.54
N ARG A 5 -0.38 10.91 -7.42
CA ARG A 5 -1.63 10.18 -7.23
C ARG A 5 -1.58 9.24 -6.02
N ALA A 6 -0.48 8.52 -5.88
CA ALA A 6 -0.29 7.58 -4.78
C ALA A 6 -0.26 8.31 -3.42
N LEU A 7 0.48 9.41 -3.35
CA LEU A 7 0.56 10.23 -2.14
C LEU A 7 -0.79 10.84 -1.78
N LEU A 8 -1.48 11.40 -2.77
CA LEU A 8 -2.77 12.02 -2.56
C LEU A 8 -3.82 10.99 -2.12
N TYR A 9 -3.81 9.83 -2.75
CA TYR A 9 -4.71 8.73 -2.38
C TYR A 9 -4.47 8.29 -0.93
N TRP A 10 -3.20 8.09 -0.57
CA TRP A 10 -2.82 7.73 0.79
C TRP A 10 -3.34 8.74 1.81
N CYS A 11 -3.08 10.03 1.56
CA CYS A 11 -3.51 11.08 2.48
C CYS A 11 -5.03 11.19 2.60
N ARG A 12 -5.74 11.02 1.50
CA ARG A 12 -7.20 11.04 1.50
C ARG A 12 -7.80 9.82 2.20
N ALA A 13 -7.25 8.64 1.93
CA ALA A 13 -7.73 7.41 2.56
C ALA A 13 -7.55 7.43 4.07
N LEU A 14 -6.50 8.10 4.55
CA LEU A 14 -6.21 8.24 5.98
C LEU A 14 -6.78 9.52 6.58
N GLU A 15 -7.57 10.27 5.78
CA GLU A 15 -8.24 11.50 6.24
C GLU A 15 -7.27 12.52 6.83
N MET A 16 -6.11 12.69 6.18
CA MET A 16 -5.12 13.68 6.60
C MET A 16 -5.53 15.07 6.16
N ASP A 17 -6.13 15.81 7.06
CA ASP A 17 -6.54 17.20 6.79
C ASP A 17 -5.31 18.11 6.63
N GLY A 18 -5.41 19.05 5.71
CA GLY A 18 -4.33 20.00 5.44
C GLY A 18 -3.30 19.52 4.44
N ILE A 19 -3.41 18.27 3.96
CA ILE A 19 -2.52 17.73 2.94
C ILE A 19 -3.33 17.52 1.67
N GLY A 20 -3.35 18.53 0.81
CA GLY A 20 -4.06 18.50 -0.46
C GLY A 20 -3.11 18.39 -1.64
N GLU A 21 -3.68 18.48 -2.83
CA GLU A 21 -2.96 18.34 -4.09
C GLU A 21 -1.79 19.32 -4.22
N LYS A 22 -2.00 20.59 -3.83
CA LYS A 22 -0.96 21.62 -3.93
C LYS A 22 0.25 21.30 -3.05
N LEU A 23 0.00 20.87 -1.83
CA LEU A 23 1.08 20.51 -0.92
C LEU A 23 1.82 19.27 -1.41
N VAL A 24 1.10 18.26 -1.87
CA VAL A 24 1.71 17.05 -2.44
C VAL A 24 2.61 17.42 -3.61
N ASP A 25 2.14 18.28 -4.51
CA ASP A 25 2.92 18.71 -5.67
C ASP A 25 4.17 19.47 -5.24
N GLN A 26 4.06 20.37 -4.26
CA GLN A 26 5.22 21.10 -3.72
C GLN A 26 6.27 20.18 -3.12
N LEU A 27 5.83 19.20 -2.34
CA LEU A 27 6.73 18.23 -1.70
C LEU A 27 7.51 17.43 -2.74
N LEU A 28 6.84 17.02 -3.81
CA LEU A 28 7.48 16.27 -4.89
C LEU A 28 8.41 17.16 -5.72
N GLU A 29 7.97 18.36 -6.06
CA GLU A 29 8.77 19.30 -6.86
C GLU A 29 10.04 19.75 -6.14
N GLN A 30 9.95 19.97 -4.83
CA GLN A 30 11.11 20.37 -4.02
C GLN A 30 12.01 19.21 -3.64
N GLY A 31 11.63 17.98 -4.02
CA GLY A 31 12.41 16.80 -3.71
C GLY A 31 12.39 16.40 -2.25
N LEU A 32 11.47 16.93 -1.46
CA LEU A 32 11.35 16.60 -0.03
C LEU A 32 10.74 15.22 0.19
N VAL A 33 9.94 14.77 -0.76
CA VAL A 33 9.26 13.47 -0.72
C VAL A 33 9.37 12.84 -2.10
N ALA A 34 9.78 11.58 -2.15
CA ALA A 34 9.80 10.78 -3.38
C ALA A 34 8.77 9.65 -3.31
N GLY A 35 8.46 9.16 -2.12
CA GLY A 35 7.50 8.08 -1.90
C GLY A 35 6.75 8.27 -0.60
N LEU A 36 5.82 7.35 -0.31
CA LEU A 36 4.95 7.45 0.87
C LEU A 36 5.73 7.49 2.18
N GLU A 37 6.79 6.69 2.29
CA GLU A 37 7.60 6.59 3.50
C GLU A 37 8.28 7.91 3.85
N ASP A 38 8.56 8.74 2.86
CA ASP A 38 9.22 10.03 3.09
C ASP A 38 8.34 11.04 3.82
N LEU A 39 7.00 10.84 3.77
CA LEU A 39 6.10 11.67 4.56
C LEU A 39 6.42 11.61 6.05
N TYR A 40 6.81 10.44 6.52
CA TYR A 40 7.06 10.18 7.93
C TYR A 40 8.45 10.65 8.38
N ALA A 41 9.26 11.11 7.45
CA ALA A 41 10.58 11.69 7.72
C ALA A 41 10.60 13.22 7.59
N LEU A 42 9.47 13.85 7.27
CA LEU A 42 9.39 15.29 7.12
C LEU A 42 9.67 16.02 8.43
N THR A 43 10.37 17.15 8.34
CA THR A 43 10.71 18.00 9.49
C THR A 43 9.98 19.33 9.39
N MET A 44 9.87 20.02 10.53
CA MET A 44 9.32 21.37 10.59
C MET A 44 10.09 22.32 9.67
N GLU A 45 11.41 22.23 9.65
CA GLU A 45 12.26 23.07 8.81
C GLU A 45 11.98 22.87 7.33
N GLN A 46 11.82 21.62 6.90
CA GLN A 46 11.50 21.32 5.50
C GLN A 46 10.16 21.91 5.10
N LEU A 47 9.14 21.76 5.94
CA LEU A 47 7.80 22.26 5.65
C LEU A 47 7.75 23.79 5.64
N THR A 48 8.38 24.44 6.61
CA THR A 48 8.36 25.90 6.68
C THR A 48 9.18 26.56 5.57
N SER A 49 10.04 25.79 4.91
CA SER A 49 10.78 26.30 3.73
C SER A 49 9.86 26.43 2.49
N LEU A 50 8.69 25.80 2.52
CA LEU A 50 7.75 25.86 1.40
C LEU A 50 6.99 27.18 1.37
N GLU A 51 6.70 27.66 0.16
CA GLU A 51 5.92 28.87 -0.03
C GLU A 51 4.56 28.75 0.63
N ARG A 52 4.17 29.77 1.37
CA ARG A 52 2.88 29.89 2.07
C ARG A 52 2.70 28.86 3.21
N MET A 53 3.77 28.26 3.66
CA MET A 53 3.73 27.32 4.77
C MET A 53 4.34 27.96 6.02
N GLY A 54 3.48 28.31 6.96
CA GLY A 54 3.91 28.83 8.25
C GLY A 54 4.05 27.72 9.29
N GLU A 55 4.51 28.09 10.49
CA GLU A 55 4.69 27.11 11.59
C GLU A 55 3.39 26.41 11.99
N THR A 56 2.27 27.14 12.00
CA THR A 56 0.98 26.55 12.36
C THR A 56 0.54 25.53 11.34
N SER A 57 0.62 25.86 10.05
CA SER A 57 0.26 24.92 8.97
C SER A 57 1.20 23.71 8.95
N ALA A 58 2.50 23.96 9.10
CA ALA A 58 3.49 22.88 9.14
C ALA A 58 3.25 21.95 10.35
N GLY A 59 2.95 22.54 11.51
CA GLY A 59 2.61 21.79 12.70
C GLY A 59 1.39 20.90 12.53
N ASN A 60 0.36 21.42 11.85
CA ASN A 60 -0.84 20.64 11.55
C ASN A 60 -0.54 19.47 10.62
N VAL A 61 0.27 19.69 9.59
CA VAL A 61 0.70 18.62 8.68
C VAL A 61 1.45 17.52 9.44
N LEU A 62 2.44 17.90 10.25
CA LEU A 62 3.21 16.95 11.03
C LEU A 62 2.34 16.19 12.04
N SER A 63 1.38 16.86 12.64
CA SER A 63 0.43 16.23 13.55
C SER A 63 -0.40 15.16 12.84
N GLN A 64 -0.89 15.44 11.63
CA GLN A 64 -1.65 14.49 10.84
C GLN A 64 -0.79 13.28 10.46
N VAL A 65 0.45 13.53 10.03
CA VAL A 65 1.40 12.47 9.68
C VAL A 65 1.69 11.59 10.90
N GLU A 66 1.95 12.19 12.04
CA GLU A 66 2.25 11.47 13.27
C GLU A 66 1.08 10.60 13.75
N SER A 67 -0.15 11.15 13.65
CA SER A 67 -1.35 10.41 14.01
C SER A 67 -1.58 9.17 13.14
N SER A 68 -1.08 9.19 11.91
CA SER A 68 -1.24 8.09 10.97
C SER A 68 -0.17 7.00 11.09
N ARG A 69 0.82 7.16 11.97
CA ARG A 69 1.86 6.15 12.17
C ARG A 69 1.30 4.84 12.72
N THR A 70 0.22 4.92 13.46
CA THR A 70 -0.46 3.75 14.00
C THR A 70 -1.84 3.65 13.36
N MET A 71 -2.11 2.55 12.70
CA MET A 71 -3.40 2.34 12.03
C MET A 71 -3.69 0.84 11.90
N PRO A 72 -4.97 0.47 11.77
CA PRO A 72 -5.32 -0.91 11.48
C PRO A 72 -4.74 -1.37 10.15
N LEU A 73 -4.35 -2.65 10.06
CA LEU A 73 -3.79 -3.21 8.83
C LEU A 73 -4.71 -3.03 7.62
N GLY A 74 -6.03 -3.19 7.81
CA GLY A 74 -6.99 -2.99 6.72
C GLY A 74 -6.94 -1.59 6.13
N ARG A 75 -6.79 -0.60 6.99
CA ARG A 75 -6.66 0.80 6.55
C ARG A 75 -5.37 1.02 5.77
N PHE A 76 -4.29 0.44 6.26
CA PHE A 76 -2.99 0.48 5.57
C PHE A 76 -3.09 -0.11 4.16
N LEU A 77 -3.65 -1.30 4.04
CA LEU A 77 -3.79 -1.97 2.74
C LEU A 77 -4.67 -1.17 1.78
N HIS A 78 -5.75 -0.58 2.27
CA HIS A 78 -6.62 0.28 1.46
C HIS A 78 -5.88 1.55 1.00
N ALA A 79 -5.17 2.20 1.92
CA ALA A 79 -4.47 3.46 1.64
C ALA A 79 -3.34 3.31 0.61
N LEU A 80 -2.78 2.10 0.47
CA LEU A 80 -1.76 1.84 -0.57
C LEU A 80 -2.30 2.00 -1.99
N GLY A 81 -3.63 1.96 -2.17
CA GLY A 81 -4.23 2.16 -3.49
C GLY A 81 -3.96 1.02 -4.46
N LEU A 82 -3.93 -0.21 -3.97
CA LEU A 82 -3.70 -1.38 -4.83
C LEU A 82 -4.91 -1.61 -5.75
N PRO A 83 -4.66 -1.92 -7.04
CA PRO A 83 -5.76 -2.15 -7.98
C PRO A 83 -6.70 -3.26 -7.53
N GLY A 84 -7.99 -3.00 -7.61
CA GLY A 84 -9.02 -3.97 -7.25
C GLY A 84 -9.25 -4.17 -5.76
N ILE A 85 -8.52 -3.45 -4.91
CA ILE A 85 -8.61 -3.58 -3.46
C ILE A 85 -9.28 -2.34 -2.88
N GLY A 86 -10.59 -2.41 -2.63
CA GLY A 86 -11.33 -1.37 -1.94
C GLY A 86 -11.26 -1.54 -0.43
N PRO A 87 -11.95 -0.65 0.34
CA PRO A 87 -11.89 -0.69 1.80
C PRO A 87 -12.43 -1.97 2.40
N GLU A 88 -13.49 -2.53 1.84
CA GLU A 88 -14.10 -3.77 2.35
C GLU A 88 -13.18 -4.96 2.16
N LEU A 89 -12.61 -5.11 0.97
CA LEU A 89 -11.69 -6.21 0.68
C LEU A 89 -10.40 -6.07 1.47
N ALA A 90 -9.89 -4.85 1.62
CA ALA A 90 -8.71 -4.60 2.44
C ALA A 90 -8.93 -5.01 3.90
N THR A 91 -10.10 -4.70 4.45
CA THR A 91 -10.46 -5.12 5.81
C THR A 91 -10.51 -6.64 5.93
N ALA A 92 -11.12 -7.31 4.97
CA ALA A 92 -11.20 -8.77 4.95
C ALA A 92 -9.82 -9.41 4.83
N MET A 93 -8.96 -8.85 3.98
CA MET A 93 -7.56 -9.31 3.84
C MET A 93 -6.78 -9.13 5.13
N ALA A 94 -6.96 -8.00 5.82
CA ALA A 94 -6.31 -7.75 7.09
C ALA A 94 -6.70 -8.80 8.13
N GLN A 95 -7.97 -9.18 8.16
CA GLN A 95 -8.44 -10.25 9.05
C GLN A 95 -7.84 -11.60 8.68
N HIS A 96 -7.69 -11.86 7.39
CA HIS A 96 -7.09 -13.10 6.90
C HIS A 96 -5.61 -13.20 7.30
N PHE A 97 -4.84 -12.11 7.16
CA PHE A 97 -3.43 -12.08 7.56
C PHE A 97 -3.25 -12.09 9.08
N GLY A 98 -4.18 -11.51 9.82
CA GLY A 98 -4.14 -11.40 11.26
C GLY A 98 -3.27 -10.25 11.76
N GLU A 99 -2.02 -10.18 11.31
CA GLU A 99 -1.09 -9.14 11.74
C GLU A 99 -0.20 -8.68 10.59
N ALA A 100 0.32 -7.45 10.73
CA ALA A 100 1.14 -6.81 9.70
C ALA A 100 2.39 -7.61 9.36
N SER A 101 2.99 -8.26 10.35
CA SER A 101 4.20 -9.07 10.15
C SER A 101 4.00 -10.28 9.24
N SER A 102 2.76 -10.66 8.97
CA SER A 102 2.44 -11.80 8.09
C SER A 102 2.42 -11.41 6.61
N VAL A 103 2.34 -10.12 6.29
CA VAL A 103 2.11 -9.65 4.91
C VAL A 103 3.31 -9.90 3.99
N LEU A 104 4.50 -9.43 4.36
CA LEU A 104 5.68 -9.60 3.53
C LEU A 104 6.13 -11.06 3.40
N PRO A 105 6.11 -11.87 4.46
CA PRO A 105 6.37 -13.30 4.31
C PRO A 105 5.38 -13.97 3.34
N TRP A 106 4.12 -13.53 3.34
CA TRP A 106 3.15 -14.02 2.37
C TRP A 106 3.55 -13.66 0.94
N VAL A 107 4.00 -12.42 0.71
CA VAL A 107 4.45 -11.98 -0.61
C VAL A 107 5.60 -12.85 -1.11
N GLU A 108 6.56 -13.14 -0.25
CA GLU A 108 7.69 -14.00 -0.63
C GLU A 108 7.25 -15.41 -0.98
N ARG A 109 6.33 -15.98 -0.21
CA ARG A 109 5.77 -17.30 -0.52
C ARG A 109 4.97 -17.28 -1.82
N ALA A 110 4.26 -16.17 -2.08
CA ALA A 110 3.46 -16.02 -3.30
C ALA A 110 4.31 -15.81 -4.55
N LEU A 111 5.54 -15.32 -4.39
CA LEU A 111 6.50 -15.19 -5.49
C LEU A 111 7.30 -16.46 -5.72
N ALA A 112 7.37 -17.34 -4.73
CA ALA A 112 8.08 -18.60 -4.87
C ALA A 112 7.44 -19.43 -5.98
N GLN A 113 8.28 -19.98 -6.87
CA GLN A 113 7.78 -20.83 -7.93
C GLN A 113 7.20 -22.10 -7.32
N PRO A 114 5.97 -22.44 -7.63
CA PRO A 114 5.50 -23.78 -7.30
C PRO A 114 6.39 -24.75 -8.07
N GLY A 115 6.70 -25.88 -7.51
CA GLY A 115 7.41 -26.92 -8.23
C GLY A 115 6.71 -27.16 -9.57
N GLU A 116 7.51 -27.13 -10.64
CA GLU A 116 7.09 -27.18 -12.04
C GLU A 116 5.70 -27.77 -12.36
N PRO A 117 5.02 -27.30 -13.38
CA PRO A 117 5.22 -26.09 -14.17
C PRO A 117 4.14 -25.07 -13.88
N ALA A 118 4.56 -23.89 -13.53
CA ALA A 118 3.63 -22.79 -13.29
C ALA A 118 3.31 -22.00 -14.56
N PHE A 119 3.63 -22.51 -15.71
CA PHE A 119 3.43 -21.80 -16.97
C PHE A 119 2.23 -22.39 -17.71
N GLY A 120 1.18 -21.59 -17.81
CA GLY A 120 -0.02 -21.98 -18.50
C GLY A 120 -1.17 -21.06 -18.17
N PRO A 121 -2.33 -21.24 -18.77
CA PRO A 121 -3.50 -20.44 -18.45
C PRO A 121 -3.82 -20.56 -16.96
N ILE A 122 -4.47 -19.51 -16.44
CA ILE A 122 -4.84 -19.44 -15.01
C ILE A 122 -5.69 -20.65 -14.60
N ASN A 123 -6.51 -21.15 -15.53
CA ASN A 123 -7.33 -22.33 -15.31
C ASN A 123 -6.91 -23.45 -16.27
N ASP A 124 -7.06 -24.68 -15.84
CA ASP A 124 -6.87 -25.83 -16.71
C ASP A 124 -8.09 -25.97 -17.66
N ASP A 125 -8.05 -26.96 -18.55
CA ASP A 125 -9.10 -27.22 -19.55
C ASP A 125 -10.47 -27.49 -18.94
N ARG A 126 -10.51 -27.75 -17.62
CA ARG A 126 -11.74 -28.02 -16.87
C ARG A 126 -12.21 -26.83 -16.06
N GLY A 127 -11.59 -25.66 -16.25
CA GLY A 127 -11.90 -24.47 -15.51
C GLY A 127 -11.37 -24.45 -14.08
N LYS A 128 -10.50 -25.40 -13.72
CA LYS A 128 -9.88 -25.43 -12.40
C LYS A 128 -8.64 -24.56 -12.36
N PRO A 129 -8.34 -23.92 -11.20
CA PRO A 129 -7.13 -23.14 -11.08
C PRO A 129 -5.90 -23.96 -11.43
N HIS A 130 -5.09 -23.43 -12.34
CA HIS A 130 -3.81 -24.04 -12.67
C HIS A 130 -2.89 -23.97 -11.44
N ALA A 131 -1.82 -24.77 -11.43
CA ALA A 131 -0.91 -24.83 -10.28
C ALA A 131 -0.41 -23.43 -9.90
N GLN A 132 -0.80 -22.97 -8.72
CA GLN A 132 -0.39 -21.68 -8.16
C GLN A 132 0.39 -21.92 -6.88
N PRO A 133 1.24 -20.96 -6.47
CA PRO A 133 1.86 -21.03 -5.15
C PRO A 133 0.79 -21.22 -4.06
N GLU A 134 1.15 -21.96 -3.03
CA GLU A 134 0.23 -22.21 -1.92
C GLU A 134 -0.32 -20.90 -1.33
N ALA A 135 0.53 -19.88 -1.22
CA ALA A 135 0.14 -18.57 -0.69
C ALA A 135 -0.99 -17.93 -1.53
N ILE A 136 -0.92 -18.07 -2.86
CA ILE A 136 -1.98 -17.58 -3.74
C ILE A 136 -3.27 -18.37 -3.52
N ARG A 137 -3.18 -19.68 -3.43
CA ARG A 137 -4.34 -20.53 -3.18
C ARG A 137 -4.99 -20.22 -1.83
N ASP A 138 -4.16 -19.97 -0.83
CA ASP A 138 -4.62 -19.62 0.50
C ASP A 138 -5.45 -18.32 0.47
N LEU A 139 -4.95 -17.30 -0.22
CA LEU A 139 -5.68 -16.04 -0.33
C LEU A 139 -7.00 -16.21 -1.10
N CYS A 140 -7.04 -17.11 -2.07
CA CYS A 140 -8.23 -17.40 -2.85
C CYS A 140 -9.35 -18.10 -2.03
N THR A 141 -9.07 -18.53 -0.80
CA THR A 141 -10.11 -19.03 0.10
C THR A 141 -11.06 -17.95 0.57
N MET A 142 -10.68 -16.68 0.41
CA MET A 142 -11.53 -15.55 0.78
C MET A 142 -12.60 -15.29 -0.28
N ASP A 143 -13.79 -14.92 0.18
CA ASP A 143 -14.86 -14.49 -0.71
C ASP A 143 -14.43 -13.24 -1.50
N GLY A 144 -14.69 -13.24 -2.80
CA GLY A 144 -14.35 -12.12 -3.67
C GLY A 144 -12.91 -12.10 -4.14
N VAL A 145 -12.08 -13.06 -3.73
CA VAL A 145 -10.68 -13.14 -4.15
C VAL A 145 -10.47 -14.34 -5.06
N GLY A 146 -10.30 -14.08 -6.36
CA GLY A 146 -9.86 -15.08 -7.32
C GLY A 146 -8.35 -15.00 -7.53
N VAL A 147 -7.85 -15.85 -8.41
CA VAL A 147 -6.40 -15.90 -8.72
C VAL A 147 -5.90 -14.56 -9.26
N VAL A 148 -6.67 -13.91 -10.12
CA VAL A 148 -6.29 -12.62 -10.71
C VAL A 148 -6.11 -11.54 -9.64
N VAL A 149 -7.06 -11.45 -8.70
CA VAL A 149 -7.00 -10.49 -7.59
C VAL A 149 -5.81 -10.80 -6.67
N ALA A 150 -5.62 -12.08 -6.33
CA ALA A 150 -4.52 -12.51 -5.46
C ALA A 150 -3.16 -12.21 -6.08
N GLN A 151 -2.99 -12.47 -7.38
CA GLN A 151 -1.76 -12.15 -8.10
C GLN A 151 -1.53 -10.66 -8.19
N ALA A 152 -2.56 -9.87 -8.47
CA ALA A 152 -2.47 -8.41 -8.53
C ALA A 152 -2.09 -7.82 -7.16
N PHE A 153 -2.63 -8.37 -6.10
CA PHE A 153 -2.29 -7.99 -4.73
C PHE A 153 -0.81 -8.28 -4.43
N ARG A 154 -0.36 -9.49 -4.74
CA ARG A 154 1.05 -9.88 -4.61
C ARG A 154 1.97 -8.93 -5.39
N ASP A 155 1.66 -8.71 -6.66
CA ASP A 155 2.50 -7.91 -7.54
C ASP A 155 2.51 -6.43 -7.13
N GLY A 156 1.37 -5.92 -6.67
CA GLY A 156 1.27 -4.56 -6.16
C GLY A 156 2.12 -4.34 -4.92
N LEU A 157 2.08 -5.29 -3.98
CA LEU A 157 2.93 -5.23 -2.79
C LEU A 157 4.41 -5.39 -3.14
N ASN A 158 4.73 -6.30 -4.06
CA ASN A 158 6.11 -6.53 -4.46
C ASN A 158 6.72 -5.32 -5.17
N SER A 159 5.95 -4.65 -6.04
CA SER A 159 6.43 -3.45 -6.74
C SER A 159 6.68 -2.27 -5.80
N ARG A 160 6.05 -2.30 -4.61
CA ARG A 160 6.19 -1.26 -3.58
C ARG A 160 6.88 -1.81 -2.34
N ARG A 161 7.69 -2.86 -2.49
CA ARG A 161 8.27 -3.56 -1.34
C ARG A 161 9.01 -2.63 -0.39
N SER A 162 9.85 -1.73 -0.90
CA SER A 162 10.61 -0.81 -0.06
C SER A 162 9.70 0.09 0.77
N THR A 163 8.64 0.60 0.16
CA THR A 163 7.63 1.41 0.85
C THR A 163 6.91 0.58 1.91
N VAL A 164 6.49 -0.63 1.57
CA VAL A 164 5.78 -1.51 2.48
C VAL A 164 6.66 -1.90 3.67
N GLU A 165 7.93 -2.26 3.42
CA GLU A 165 8.89 -2.58 4.48
C GLU A 165 9.07 -1.41 5.44
N ALA A 166 9.23 -0.19 4.89
CA ALA A 166 9.43 0.99 5.71
C ALA A 166 8.22 1.32 6.57
N LEU A 167 7.01 1.15 6.03
CA LEU A 167 5.78 1.55 6.73
C LEU A 167 5.22 0.49 7.67
N LEU A 168 5.58 -0.79 7.50
CA LEU A 168 5.11 -1.86 8.38
C LEU A 168 5.96 -2.05 9.64
N GLN A 169 6.99 -1.24 9.81
CA GLN A 169 7.83 -1.30 11.02
C GLN A 169 7.14 -0.68 12.22
#